data_2dee73190ed7404a4d3754021a78bd77
#
_entry.id   2dee73190ed7404a4d3754021a78bd77
#
_cell.length_a   1.000
_cell.length_b   1.000
_cell.length_c   1.000
_cell.angle_alpha   90.00
_cell.angle_beta   90.00
_cell.angle_gamma   90.00
#
_symmetry.space_group_name_H-M   'P 1'
#
loop_
_entity.id
_entity.type
_entity.pdbx_description
1 polymer ?
#
loop_
_entity_poly.entity_id
_entity_poly.type
_entity_poly.pdbx_seq_one_letter_code
_entity_poly.pdbx_strand_id
1 'polypeptide(L)'
;MSDVTAAQRVKLARAVSRPGAMDYIDALFTDLFVCKGDRLHREDPCVFGAIARFHGKPVTIIGTRKGRTFEEKMKYNFGMPSPEGYRKAHRLMRQAEKFKRPIITFVDTPGAYPGLEAEAEGQGQAIAASLALMSSLTVPVIAVVIGEAGSGGALALAVGNRVILLENAVYSVLSPEGFASILWKDAGRADEAAEVMKLTAADLLRLGVADQVIPEPEGGAQNDPKAVFAAVDKALTRHLNQLSKEKDLAAQRYQKFRAMGVVREENEI
;
A
#
# COMPACT_ATOMS: atom_id res chain seq x y z
N MET A 1 -26.59 -2.04 -4.52
CA MET A 1 -25.30 -2.17 -3.83
C MET A 1 -25.62 -2.18 -2.35
N SER A 2 -25.32 -3.24 -1.60
CA SER A 2 -25.53 -3.26 -0.15
C SER A 2 -24.70 -2.14 0.47
N ASP A 3 -25.31 -1.32 1.33
CA ASP A 3 -24.63 -0.24 2.07
C ASP A 3 -23.65 -0.84 3.09
N VAL A 4 -22.47 -1.31 2.61
CA VAL A 4 -21.40 -1.80 3.46
C VAL A 4 -20.80 -0.59 4.17
N THR A 5 -20.92 -0.54 5.50
CA THR A 5 -20.41 0.56 6.33
C THR A 5 -18.89 0.63 6.32
N ALA A 6 -18.29 1.78 6.68
CA ALA A 6 -16.84 1.91 6.80
C ALA A 6 -16.26 0.93 7.83
N ALA A 7 -16.96 0.72 8.94
CA ALA A 7 -16.59 -0.27 9.96
C ALA A 7 -16.57 -1.70 9.41
N GLN A 8 -17.54 -2.07 8.58
CA GLN A 8 -17.57 -3.37 7.91
C GLN A 8 -16.41 -3.51 6.90
N ARG A 9 -16.08 -2.45 6.15
CA ARG A 9 -14.92 -2.46 5.24
C ARG A 9 -13.60 -2.61 6.00
N VAL A 10 -13.44 -1.99 7.15
CA VAL A 10 -12.27 -2.20 8.03
C VAL A 10 -12.15 -3.68 8.45
N LYS A 11 -13.27 -4.31 8.83
CA LYS A 11 -13.29 -5.74 9.19
C LYS A 11 -12.93 -6.62 7.98
N LEU A 12 -13.43 -6.31 6.79
CA LEU A 12 -13.09 -7.03 5.54
C LEU A 12 -11.63 -6.83 5.15
N ALA A 13 -11.08 -5.60 5.27
CA ALA A 13 -9.67 -5.30 5.01
C ALA A 13 -8.73 -6.12 5.89
N ARG A 14 -9.13 -6.40 7.12
CA ARG A 14 -8.35 -7.13 8.15
C ARG A 14 -8.60 -8.64 8.16
N ALA A 15 -9.53 -9.13 7.34
CA ALA A 15 -9.90 -10.55 7.34
C ALA A 15 -8.68 -11.44 7.03
N VAL A 16 -8.44 -12.47 7.86
CA VAL A 16 -7.30 -13.39 7.70
C VAL A 16 -7.39 -14.21 6.41
N SER A 17 -8.60 -14.47 5.94
CA SER A 17 -8.86 -15.18 4.67
C SER A 17 -8.62 -14.32 3.43
N ARG A 18 -8.47 -13.00 3.58
CA ARG A 18 -8.23 -12.08 2.47
C ARG A 18 -6.90 -12.41 1.79
N PRO A 19 -6.84 -12.41 0.43
CA PRO A 19 -5.59 -12.59 -0.28
C PRO A 19 -4.55 -11.55 0.14
N GLY A 20 -3.37 -12.01 0.53
CA GLY A 20 -2.23 -11.15 0.88
C GLY A 20 -1.30 -10.90 -0.32
N ALA A 21 -0.26 -10.09 -0.13
CA ALA A 21 0.65 -9.70 -1.21
C ALA A 21 1.22 -10.88 -1.99
N MET A 22 1.56 -11.98 -1.32
CA MET A 22 2.13 -13.16 -1.99
C MET A 22 1.13 -13.82 -2.94
N ASP A 23 -0.16 -13.85 -2.59
CA ASP A 23 -1.18 -14.44 -3.47
C ASP A 23 -1.30 -13.67 -4.80
N TYR A 24 -1.22 -12.33 -4.76
CA TYR A 24 -1.17 -11.49 -5.97
C TYR A 24 0.13 -11.67 -6.74
N ILE A 25 1.25 -11.77 -6.03
CA ILE A 25 2.58 -11.92 -6.65
C ILE A 25 2.65 -13.26 -7.39
N ASP A 26 2.23 -14.35 -6.77
CA ASP A 26 2.26 -15.69 -7.36
C ASP A 26 1.28 -15.83 -8.53
N ALA A 27 0.14 -15.11 -8.49
CA ALA A 27 -0.85 -15.15 -9.56
C ALA A 27 -0.49 -14.30 -10.79
N LEU A 28 0.23 -13.19 -10.61
CA LEU A 28 0.40 -12.15 -11.65
C LEU A 28 1.80 -12.09 -12.26
N PHE A 29 2.81 -12.65 -11.60
CA PHE A 29 4.20 -12.48 -12.03
C PHE A 29 4.91 -13.81 -12.22
N THR A 30 5.91 -13.79 -13.11
CA THR A 30 6.78 -14.94 -13.38
C THR A 30 8.24 -14.60 -13.14
N ASP A 31 9.11 -15.61 -13.14
CA ASP A 31 10.57 -15.47 -13.06
C ASP A 31 11.02 -14.63 -11.85
N LEU A 32 10.48 -14.93 -10.66
CA LEU A 32 10.77 -14.20 -9.45
C LEU A 32 12.22 -14.43 -8.98
N PHE A 33 12.99 -13.36 -8.95
CA PHE A 33 14.30 -13.31 -8.30
C PHE A 33 14.18 -12.53 -6.98
N VAL A 34 14.09 -13.26 -5.88
CA VAL A 34 13.88 -12.70 -4.53
C VAL A 34 15.13 -11.98 -4.04
N CYS A 35 14.95 -10.76 -3.59
CA CYS A 35 16.01 -9.90 -3.08
C CYS A 35 15.86 -9.70 -1.56
N LYS A 36 16.81 -10.18 -0.78
CA LYS A 36 16.82 -10.11 0.68
C LYS A 36 17.81 -9.08 1.22
N GLY A 37 17.59 -8.65 2.45
CA GLY A 37 18.48 -7.80 3.24
C GLY A 37 18.51 -6.33 2.81
N ASP A 38 18.72 -5.47 3.76
CA ASP A 38 18.82 -4.02 3.57
C ASP A 38 20.23 -3.55 3.17
N ARG A 39 21.24 -4.43 3.27
CA ARG A 39 22.69 -4.17 3.06
C ARG A 39 23.32 -3.29 4.13
N LEU A 40 22.66 -3.09 5.24
CA LEU A 40 23.16 -2.31 6.36
C LEU A 40 23.17 -3.12 7.65
N HIS A 41 22.09 -3.80 8.00
CA HIS A 41 21.91 -4.51 9.25
C HIS A 41 21.41 -5.94 9.04
N ARG A 42 20.15 -6.14 8.63
CA ARG A 42 19.54 -7.47 8.55
C ARG A 42 18.42 -7.58 7.51
N GLU A 43 17.77 -8.74 7.49
CA GLU A 43 16.55 -8.98 6.72
C GLU A 43 15.32 -8.68 7.56
N ASP A 44 14.38 -7.92 7.01
CA ASP A 44 13.01 -7.87 7.51
C ASP A 44 12.11 -8.73 6.63
N PRO A 45 11.64 -9.88 7.14
CA PRO A 45 10.77 -10.75 6.37
C PRO A 45 9.36 -10.20 6.13
N CYS A 46 8.95 -9.14 6.84
CA CYS A 46 7.66 -8.47 6.64
C CYS A 46 7.58 -7.83 5.25
N VAL A 47 8.68 -7.28 4.75
CA VAL A 47 8.72 -6.70 3.40
C VAL A 47 9.31 -7.71 2.42
N PHE A 48 8.51 -8.19 1.50
CA PHE A 48 8.96 -8.98 0.35
C PHE A 48 9.49 -8.05 -0.74
N GLY A 49 10.57 -8.44 -1.41
CA GLY A 49 11.10 -7.71 -2.54
C GLY A 49 11.67 -8.65 -3.60
N ALA A 50 11.36 -8.40 -4.86
CA ALA A 50 11.82 -9.20 -5.97
C ALA A 50 11.95 -8.39 -7.28
N ILE A 51 12.80 -8.92 -8.18
CA ILE A 51 12.72 -8.62 -9.61
C ILE A 51 11.91 -9.76 -10.22
N ALA A 52 10.97 -9.43 -11.11
CA ALA A 52 10.11 -10.42 -11.75
C ALA A 52 9.73 -9.98 -13.18
N ARG A 53 8.92 -10.79 -13.85
CA ARG A 53 8.30 -10.42 -15.12
C ARG A 53 6.80 -10.24 -14.96
N PHE A 54 6.28 -9.15 -15.50
CA PHE A 54 4.86 -8.91 -15.71
C PHE A 54 4.58 -8.89 -17.21
N HIS A 55 3.82 -9.86 -17.72
CA HIS A 55 3.63 -10.06 -19.17
C HIS A 55 4.95 -10.03 -19.96
N GLY A 56 5.95 -10.75 -19.47
CA GLY A 56 7.28 -10.86 -20.09
C GLY A 56 8.20 -9.65 -19.88
N LYS A 57 7.71 -8.52 -19.36
CA LYS A 57 8.50 -7.31 -19.12
C LYS A 57 9.08 -7.28 -17.70
N PRO A 58 10.36 -6.88 -17.51
CA PRO A 58 10.96 -6.85 -16.19
C PRO A 58 10.35 -5.74 -15.32
N VAL A 59 10.01 -6.08 -14.08
CA VAL A 59 9.47 -5.17 -13.06
C VAL A 59 10.15 -5.40 -11.71
N THR A 60 10.06 -4.43 -10.83
CA THR A 60 10.44 -4.58 -9.42
C THR A 60 9.17 -4.64 -8.58
N ILE A 61 9.06 -5.65 -7.73
CA ILE A 61 7.90 -5.88 -6.87
C ILE A 61 8.32 -5.72 -5.41
N ILE A 62 7.49 -5.04 -4.65
CA ILE A 62 7.62 -4.88 -3.20
C ILE A 62 6.26 -5.18 -2.59
N GLY A 63 6.20 -6.00 -1.54
CA GLY A 63 4.93 -6.33 -0.89
C GLY A 63 5.09 -6.48 0.61
N THR A 64 4.10 -6.04 1.37
CA THR A 64 4.02 -6.28 2.81
C THR A 64 3.35 -7.62 3.09
N ARG A 65 3.81 -8.35 4.10
CA ARG A 65 3.29 -9.65 4.50
C ARG A 65 2.79 -9.59 5.94
N LYS A 66 1.53 -9.96 6.16
CA LYS A 66 0.93 -10.04 7.50
C LYS A 66 1.03 -11.43 8.14
N GLY A 67 1.02 -12.47 7.33
CA GLY A 67 0.90 -13.86 7.79
C GLY A 67 -0.54 -14.26 8.12
N ARG A 68 -0.83 -15.57 8.02
CA ARG A 68 -2.13 -16.17 8.31
C ARG A 68 -2.11 -16.93 9.63
N THR A 69 -1.08 -17.73 9.86
CA THR A 69 -0.88 -18.45 11.13
C THR A 69 -0.28 -17.53 12.19
N PHE A 70 -0.35 -17.94 13.45
CA PHE A 70 0.28 -17.18 14.54
C PHE A 70 1.80 -17.07 14.34
N GLU A 71 2.45 -18.16 13.92
CA GLU A 71 3.89 -18.20 13.65
C GLU A 71 4.29 -17.24 12.53
N GLU A 72 3.51 -17.22 11.43
CA GLU A 72 3.72 -16.28 10.34
C GLU A 72 3.51 -14.82 10.77
N LYS A 73 2.47 -14.54 11.57
CA LYS A 73 2.22 -13.22 12.11
C LYS A 73 3.38 -12.74 12.97
N MET A 74 3.89 -13.57 13.86
CA MET A 74 5.08 -13.25 14.64
C MET A 74 6.29 -12.98 13.74
N LYS A 75 6.53 -13.85 12.75
CA LYS A 75 7.63 -13.71 11.80
C LYS A 75 7.59 -12.41 10.99
N TYR A 76 6.40 -11.94 10.67
CA TYR A 76 6.19 -10.73 9.87
C TYR A 76 5.77 -9.52 10.71
N ASN A 77 6.03 -9.52 12.00
CA ASN A 77 5.65 -8.45 12.93
C ASN A 77 4.19 -8.00 12.73
N PHE A 78 3.27 -8.95 12.56
CA PHE A 78 1.84 -8.68 12.28
C PHE A 78 1.59 -7.76 11.05
N GLY A 79 2.50 -7.77 10.10
CA GLY A 79 2.44 -6.91 8.92
C GLY A 79 3.02 -5.52 9.12
N MET A 80 3.75 -5.30 10.22
CA MET A 80 4.39 -4.02 10.54
C MET A 80 5.88 -4.07 10.16
N PRO A 81 6.32 -3.40 9.07
CA PRO A 81 7.71 -3.39 8.66
C PRO A 81 8.62 -2.70 9.68
N SER A 82 9.78 -3.29 9.90
CA SER A 82 10.92 -2.70 10.61
C SER A 82 11.73 -1.77 9.70
N PRO A 83 12.68 -0.97 10.23
CA PRO A 83 13.51 -0.06 9.42
C PRO A 83 14.22 -0.76 8.26
N GLU A 84 14.67 -2.01 8.48
CA GLU A 84 15.33 -2.84 7.48
C GLU A 84 14.41 -3.16 6.29
N GLY A 85 13.13 -3.34 6.54
CA GLY A 85 12.13 -3.56 5.49
C GLY A 85 12.02 -2.36 4.57
N TYR A 86 11.94 -1.16 5.13
CA TYR A 86 11.92 0.09 4.34
C TYR A 86 13.25 0.34 3.64
N ARG A 87 14.40 0.11 4.29
CA ARG A 87 15.72 0.24 3.65
C ARG A 87 15.91 -0.77 2.51
N LYS A 88 15.39 -1.99 2.66
CA LYS A 88 15.35 -2.98 1.57
C LYS A 88 14.50 -2.49 0.40
N ALA A 89 13.28 -2.01 0.67
CA ALA A 89 12.41 -1.43 -0.35
C ALA A 89 13.11 -0.26 -1.07
N HIS A 90 13.70 0.66 -0.33
CA HIS A 90 14.49 1.78 -0.81
C HIS A 90 15.62 1.35 -1.76
N ARG A 91 16.40 0.34 -1.35
CA ARG A 91 17.46 -0.22 -2.19
C ARG A 91 16.94 -0.79 -3.51
N LEU A 92 15.80 -1.50 -3.47
CA LEU A 92 15.18 -2.07 -4.66
C LEU A 92 14.59 -1.00 -5.59
N MET A 93 14.02 0.05 -5.03
CA MET A 93 13.53 1.20 -5.80
C MET A 93 14.66 1.92 -6.54
N ARG A 94 15.80 2.19 -5.88
CA ARG A 94 16.99 2.75 -6.53
C ARG A 94 17.54 1.84 -7.63
N GLN A 95 17.54 0.53 -7.41
CA GLN A 95 17.96 -0.42 -8.43
C GLN A 95 16.96 -0.45 -9.61
N ALA A 96 15.65 -0.36 -9.33
CA ALA A 96 14.61 -0.28 -10.36
C ALA A 96 14.82 0.96 -11.24
N GLU A 97 15.07 2.10 -10.64
CA GLU A 97 15.36 3.35 -11.35
C GLU A 97 16.61 3.24 -12.23
N LYS A 98 17.73 2.74 -11.67
CA LYS A 98 18.98 2.52 -12.42
C LYS A 98 18.77 1.67 -13.65
N PHE A 99 17.95 0.64 -13.58
CA PHE A 99 17.67 -0.30 -14.68
C PHE A 99 16.36 0.00 -15.42
N LYS A 100 15.75 1.15 -15.15
CA LYS A 100 14.52 1.63 -15.82
C LYS A 100 13.35 0.63 -15.73
N ARG A 101 13.23 -0.09 -14.61
CA ARG A 101 12.11 -1.01 -14.35
C ARG A 101 10.98 -0.29 -13.64
N PRO A 102 9.72 -0.51 -14.05
CA PRO A 102 8.58 -0.11 -13.26
C PRO A 102 8.59 -0.76 -11.87
N ILE A 103 8.03 -0.05 -10.90
CA ILE A 103 7.88 -0.52 -9.51
C ILE A 103 6.41 -0.74 -9.24
N ILE A 104 6.08 -1.90 -8.69
CA ILE A 104 4.73 -2.25 -8.24
C ILE A 104 4.83 -2.58 -6.75
N THR A 105 4.03 -1.89 -5.93
CA THR A 105 3.96 -2.18 -4.50
C THR A 105 2.59 -2.74 -4.14
N PHE A 106 2.55 -3.80 -3.32
CA PHE A 106 1.34 -4.34 -2.70
C PHE A 106 1.37 -4.01 -1.21
N VAL A 107 0.42 -3.18 -0.79
CA VAL A 107 0.42 -2.61 0.57
C VAL A 107 -0.73 -3.22 1.37
N ASP A 108 -0.36 -3.88 2.47
CA ASP A 108 -1.26 -4.37 3.51
C ASP A 108 -0.53 -4.36 4.85
N THR A 109 -0.63 -3.25 5.57
CA THR A 109 0.06 -3.02 6.84
C THR A 109 -0.77 -2.14 7.77
N PRO A 110 -0.87 -2.45 9.06
CA PRO A 110 -1.49 -1.54 10.03
C PRO A 110 -0.62 -0.30 10.32
N GLY A 111 0.65 -0.34 9.92
CA GLY A 111 1.63 0.73 10.14
C GLY A 111 3.04 0.20 10.24
N ALA A 112 3.99 1.08 10.56
CA ALA A 112 5.37 0.70 10.85
C ALA A 112 5.46 0.04 12.23
N TYR A 113 6.43 -0.87 12.43
CA TYR A 113 6.65 -1.51 13.71
C TYR A 113 7.07 -0.49 14.79
N PRO A 114 6.31 -0.36 15.89
CA PRO A 114 6.51 0.68 16.90
C PRO A 114 7.45 0.25 18.04
N GLY A 115 8.21 -0.83 17.87
CA GLY A 115 9.08 -1.37 18.91
C GLY A 115 10.27 -0.45 19.21
N LEU A 116 10.79 -0.51 20.43
CA LEU A 116 11.96 0.26 20.87
C LEU A 116 13.19 0.02 19.99
N GLU A 117 13.39 -1.23 19.57
CA GLU A 117 14.48 -1.60 18.64
C GLU A 117 14.33 -0.89 17.29
N ALA A 118 13.10 -0.82 16.75
CA ALA A 118 12.85 -0.14 15.49
C ALA A 118 13.13 1.36 15.59
N GLU A 119 12.79 1.98 16.72
CA GLU A 119 13.10 3.39 16.98
C GLU A 119 14.61 3.60 17.03
N ALA A 120 15.35 2.77 17.78
CA ALA A 120 16.80 2.82 17.88
C ALA A 120 17.50 2.61 16.52
N GLU A 121 16.92 1.77 15.65
CA GLU A 121 17.42 1.48 14.31
C GLU A 121 16.94 2.48 13.24
N GLY A 122 16.28 3.58 13.64
CA GLY A 122 15.92 4.70 12.80
C GLY A 122 14.65 4.50 11.97
N GLN A 123 13.56 4.01 12.58
CA GLN A 123 12.28 3.78 11.91
C GLN A 123 11.75 5.03 11.18
N GLY A 124 11.68 6.15 11.89
CA GLY A 124 11.21 7.42 11.31
C GLY A 124 12.10 7.88 10.15
N GLN A 125 13.42 7.73 10.28
CA GLN A 125 14.38 8.07 9.23
C GLN A 125 14.22 7.18 8.00
N ALA A 126 14.02 5.87 8.18
CA ALA A 126 13.81 4.94 7.07
C ALA A 126 12.52 5.26 6.28
N ILE A 127 11.44 5.59 7.00
CA ILE A 127 10.18 6.04 6.39
C ILE A 127 10.40 7.35 5.61
N ALA A 128 10.97 8.37 6.24
CA ALA A 128 11.22 9.67 5.61
C ALA A 128 12.10 9.53 4.34
N ALA A 129 13.15 8.71 4.40
CA ALA A 129 14.00 8.43 3.25
C ALA A 129 13.24 7.73 2.10
N SER A 130 12.29 6.84 2.43
CA SER A 130 11.42 6.20 1.43
C SER A 130 10.51 7.21 0.76
N LEU A 131 9.88 8.12 1.52
CA LEU A 131 9.04 9.20 0.98
C LEU A 131 9.83 10.09 0.04
N ALA A 132 11.01 10.54 0.46
CA ALA A 132 11.89 11.38 -0.34
C ALA A 132 12.31 10.69 -1.64
N LEU A 133 12.71 9.41 -1.57
CA LEU A 133 13.06 8.65 -2.77
C LEU A 133 11.86 8.46 -3.69
N MET A 134 10.74 7.95 -3.19
CA MET A 134 9.56 7.69 -4.01
C MET A 134 9.05 8.94 -4.71
N SER A 135 9.16 10.12 -4.07
CA SER A 135 8.74 11.38 -4.68
C SER A 135 9.60 11.75 -5.91
N SER A 136 10.88 11.34 -5.95
CA SER A 136 11.83 11.71 -6.99
C SER A 136 12.06 10.65 -8.08
N LEU A 137 11.55 9.41 -7.91
CA LEU A 137 11.75 8.32 -8.87
C LEU A 137 11.31 8.69 -10.28
N THR A 138 12.13 8.39 -11.26
CA THR A 138 11.90 8.67 -12.70
C THR A 138 11.32 7.48 -13.46
N VAL A 139 11.00 6.40 -12.78
CA VAL A 139 10.32 5.21 -13.33
C VAL A 139 8.86 5.15 -12.87
N PRO A 140 7.98 4.45 -13.61
CA PRO A 140 6.60 4.23 -13.18
C PRO A 140 6.52 3.58 -11.81
N VAL A 141 5.70 4.12 -10.91
CA VAL A 141 5.41 3.55 -9.60
C VAL A 141 3.90 3.39 -9.45
N ILE A 142 3.45 2.15 -9.24
CA ILE A 142 2.05 1.83 -8.98
C ILE A 142 1.95 1.18 -7.60
N ALA A 143 1.20 1.80 -6.70
CA ALA A 143 0.88 1.24 -5.40
C ALA A 143 -0.53 0.62 -5.42
N VAL A 144 -0.63 -0.62 -4.97
CA VAL A 144 -1.90 -1.35 -4.85
C VAL A 144 -2.15 -1.62 -3.37
N VAL A 145 -3.14 -0.95 -2.80
CA VAL A 145 -3.58 -1.20 -1.43
C VAL A 145 -4.58 -2.36 -1.46
N ILE A 146 -4.16 -3.50 -0.91
CA ILE A 146 -4.91 -4.75 -0.99
C ILE A 146 -5.70 -5.09 0.28
N GLY A 147 -5.44 -4.38 1.36
CA GLY A 147 -6.09 -4.57 2.67
C GLY A 147 -6.06 -3.28 3.46
N GLU A 148 -5.37 -3.27 4.58
CA GLU A 148 -5.21 -2.11 5.44
C GLU A 148 -3.93 -1.35 5.09
N ALA A 149 -4.00 -0.03 4.98
CA ALA A 149 -2.85 0.83 4.76
C ALA A 149 -2.79 1.90 5.85
N GLY A 150 -1.90 1.70 6.83
CA GLY A 150 -1.80 2.53 8.03
C GLY A 150 -0.60 3.48 8.00
N SER A 151 -0.89 4.77 8.23
CA SER A 151 0.08 5.79 8.62
C SER A 151 1.29 5.93 7.67
N GLY A 152 2.39 6.44 8.20
CA GLY A 152 3.67 6.57 7.49
C GLY A 152 4.24 5.24 7.01
N GLY A 153 3.90 4.14 7.69
CA GLY A 153 4.33 2.79 7.30
C GLY A 153 3.79 2.38 5.93
N ALA A 154 2.52 2.64 5.67
CA ALA A 154 1.93 2.42 4.36
C ALA A 154 2.40 3.48 3.35
N LEU A 155 2.45 4.75 3.75
CA LEU A 155 2.84 5.86 2.89
C LEU A 155 4.26 5.67 2.33
N ALA A 156 5.19 5.11 3.12
CA ALA A 156 6.56 4.79 2.71
C ALA A 156 6.66 3.81 1.51
N LEU A 157 5.54 3.17 1.13
CA LEU A 157 5.43 2.26 -0.02
C LEU A 157 4.33 2.69 -1.01
N ALA A 158 3.62 3.80 -0.77
CA ALA A 158 2.43 4.19 -1.51
C ALA A 158 2.55 5.55 -2.24
N VAL A 159 3.70 6.23 -2.21
CA VAL A 159 3.91 7.46 -2.98
C VAL A 159 4.15 7.12 -4.45
N GLY A 160 3.08 6.75 -5.15
CA GLY A 160 3.10 6.27 -6.53
C GLY A 160 2.47 7.23 -7.55
N ASN A 161 2.84 7.07 -8.82
CA ASN A 161 2.15 7.73 -9.94
C ASN A 161 0.68 7.31 -10.01
N ARG A 162 0.40 6.07 -9.57
CA ARG A 162 -0.96 5.56 -9.37
C ARG A 162 -1.06 4.90 -8.01
N VAL A 163 -2.14 5.19 -7.32
CA VAL A 163 -2.55 4.55 -6.08
C VAL A 163 -3.90 3.88 -6.35
N ILE A 164 -3.90 2.56 -6.35
CA ILE A 164 -5.07 1.73 -6.63
C ILE A 164 -5.51 1.09 -5.32
N LEU A 165 -6.77 1.13 -5.00
CA LEU A 165 -7.32 0.45 -3.84
C LEU A 165 -8.27 -0.67 -4.29
N LEU A 166 -8.25 -1.80 -3.59
CA LEU A 166 -9.37 -2.73 -3.65
C LEU A 166 -10.58 -2.13 -2.93
N GLU A 167 -11.78 -2.52 -3.33
CA GLU A 167 -13.04 -1.89 -2.85
C GLU A 167 -13.19 -1.89 -1.33
N ASN A 168 -12.78 -2.98 -0.67
CA ASN A 168 -12.83 -3.09 0.79
C ASN A 168 -11.48 -2.79 1.46
N ALA A 169 -10.49 -2.29 0.72
CA ALA A 169 -9.27 -1.78 1.31
C ALA A 169 -9.52 -0.43 1.99
N VAL A 170 -8.72 -0.15 3.01
CA VAL A 170 -8.78 1.11 3.76
C VAL A 170 -7.40 1.76 3.84
N TYR A 171 -7.36 3.09 3.82
CA TYR A 171 -6.11 3.84 3.94
C TYR A 171 -6.30 5.06 4.83
N SER A 172 -5.53 5.17 5.91
CA SER A 172 -5.68 6.24 6.89
C SER A 172 -4.39 6.55 7.64
N VAL A 173 -4.35 7.72 8.29
CA VAL A 173 -3.21 8.15 9.10
C VAL A 173 -3.07 7.34 10.40
N LEU A 174 -4.17 6.82 10.94
CA LEU A 174 -4.20 5.95 12.13
C LEU A 174 -5.41 5.03 12.07
N SER A 175 -5.44 4.03 12.97
CA SER A 175 -6.58 3.12 13.04
C SER A 175 -7.82 3.81 13.60
N PRO A 176 -9.05 3.33 13.32
CA PRO A 176 -10.27 3.84 13.94
C PRO A 176 -10.24 3.78 15.46
N GLU A 177 -9.68 2.71 16.03
CA GLU A 177 -9.48 2.55 17.48
C GLU A 177 -8.55 3.64 18.02
N GLY A 178 -7.45 3.93 17.31
CA GLY A 178 -6.51 5.00 17.66
C GLY A 178 -7.15 6.38 17.59
N PHE A 179 -7.92 6.64 16.53
CA PHE A 179 -8.68 7.89 16.35
C PHE A 179 -9.65 8.12 17.51
N ALA A 180 -10.49 7.13 17.80
CA ALA A 180 -11.49 7.20 18.87
C ALA A 180 -10.83 7.38 20.25
N SER A 181 -9.74 6.65 20.51
CA SER A 181 -8.98 6.77 21.76
C SER A 181 -8.35 8.16 21.94
N ILE A 182 -7.73 8.72 20.90
CA ILE A 182 -7.05 10.03 20.98
C ILE A 182 -8.06 11.17 21.09
N LEU A 183 -9.06 11.22 20.21
CA LEU A 183 -9.96 12.37 20.13
C LEU A 183 -11.15 12.26 21.08
N TRP A 184 -11.68 11.08 21.31
CA TRP A 184 -12.89 10.89 22.11
C TRP A 184 -12.63 10.23 23.46
N LYS A 185 -11.36 9.80 23.72
CA LYS A 185 -10.97 9.08 24.93
C LYS A 185 -11.74 7.78 25.16
N ASP A 186 -12.25 7.19 24.06
CA ASP A 186 -13.06 5.97 24.08
C ASP A 186 -12.77 5.12 22.83
N ALA A 187 -11.89 4.12 22.94
CA ALA A 187 -11.55 3.20 21.87
C ALA A 187 -12.76 2.32 21.42
N GLY A 188 -13.79 2.17 22.26
CA GLY A 188 -15.02 1.42 21.93
C GLY A 188 -15.83 2.07 20.81
N ARG A 189 -15.63 3.35 20.52
CA ARG A 189 -16.29 4.07 19.41
C ARG A 189 -15.57 3.94 18.08
N ALA A 190 -14.77 2.91 17.87
CA ALA A 190 -14.02 2.69 16.64
C ALA A 190 -14.90 2.58 15.38
N ASP A 191 -16.08 1.96 15.47
CA ASP A 191 -16.99 1.85 14.32
C ASP A 191 -17.51 3.23 13.88
N GLU A 192 -17.84 4.12 14.82
CA GLU A 192 -18.21 5.52 14.55
C GLU A 192 -17.03 6.31 13.98
N ALA A 193 -15.84 6.09 14.53
CA ALA A 193 -14.62 6.72 14.05
C ALA A 193 -14.33 6.36 12.57
N ALA A 194 -14.53 5.10 12.19
CA ALA A 194 -14.34 4.65 10.81
C ALA A 194 -15.22 5.44 9.80
N GLU A 195 -16.46 5.78 10.18
CA GLU A 195 -17.36 6.57 9.33
C GLU A 195 -16.90 8.04 9.19
N VAL A 196 -16.41 8.62 10.28
CA VAL A 196 -15.95 10.03 10.30
C VAL A 196 -14.63 10.20 9.57
N MET A 197 -13.72 9.25 9.66
CA MET A 197 -12.37 9.32 9.09
C MET A 197 -12.30 9.32 7.56
N LYS A 198 -13.36 8.96 6.87
CA LYS A 198 -13.41 8.89 5.39
C LYS A 198 -12.25 8.08 4.80
N LEU A 199 -12.01 6.90 5.38
CA LEU A 199 -10.87 6.02 5.09
C LEU A 199 -11.14 4.94 4.03
N THR A 200 -12.38 4.88 3.52
CA THR A 200 -12.78 3.85 2.55
C THR A 200 -12.23 4.14 1.14
N ALA A 201 -12.09 3.11 0.33
CA ALA A 201 -11.64 3.26 -1.06
C ALA A 201 -12.51 4.24 -1.86
N ALA A 202 -13.83 4.24 -1.64
CA ALA A 202 -14.74 5.16 -2.28
C ALA A 202 -14.52 6.62 -1.85
N ASP A 203 -14.33 6.86 -0.53
CA ASP A 203 -14.00 8.19 -0.03
C ASP A 203 -12.68 8.70 -0.61
N LEU A 204 -11.65 7.85 -0.61
CA LEU A 204 -10.31 8.21 -1.09
C LEU A 204 -10.28 8.46 -2.60
N LEU A 205 -11.09 7.76 -3.37
CA LEU A 205 -11.29 8.06 -4.79
C LEU A 205 -11.94 9.45 -4.98
N ARG A 206 -13.00 9.74 -4.21
CA ARG A 206 -13.68 11.05 -4.25
C ARG A 206 -12.76 12.20 -3.81
N LEU A 207 -11.90 11.96 -2.84
CA LEU A 207 -10.91 12.94 -2.34
C LEU A 207 -9.67 13.07 -3.24
N GLY A 208 -9.55 12.29 -4.31
CA GLY A 208 -8.41 12.33 -5.24
C GLY A 208 -7.12 11.70 -4.68
N VAL A 209 -7.20 10.97 -3.56
CA VAL A 209 -6.07 10.20 -3.00
C VAL A 209 -5.84 8.92 -3.79
N ALA A 210 -6.93 8.19 -4.11
CA ALA A 210 -6.88 7.03 -4.98
C ALA A 210 -7.12 7.43 -6.45
N ASP A 211 -6.45 6.76 -7.38
CA ASP A 211 -6.65 6.94 -8.83
C ASP A 211 -7.68 5.94 -9.39
N GLN A 212 -7.85 4.81 -8.71
CA GLN A 212 -8.79 3.77 -9.10
C GLN A 212 -9.19 2.92 -7.91
N VAL A 213 -10.45 2.50 -7.90
CA VAL A 213 -10.95 1.43 -7.04
C VAL A 213 -11.23 0.20 -7.90
N ILE A 214 -10.76 -0.96 -7.46
CA ILE A 214 -11.04 -2.27 -8.08
C ILE A 214 -12.19 -2.90 -7.31
N PRO A 215 -13.33 -3.20 -7.96
CA PRO A 215 -14.45 -3.88 -7.31
C PRO A 215 -14.05 -5.26 -6.77
N GLU A 216 -14.67 -5.65 -5.68
CA GLU A 216 -14.53 -6.97 -5.09
C GLU A 216 -15.84 -7.76 -5.20
N PRO A 217 -15.78 -9.10 -5.18
CA PRO A 217 -16.96 -9.95 -5.01
C PRO A 217 -17.70 -9.61 -3.72
N GLU A 218 -18.98 -9.91 -3.68
CA GLU A 218 -19.78 -9.80 -2.45
C GLU A 218 -19.10 -10.57 -1.30
N GLY A 219 -19.00 -9.93 -0.14
CA GLY A 219 -18.31 -10.45 1.03
C GLY A 219 -16.77 -10.35 0.98
N GLY A 220 -16.17 -9.80 -0.09
CA GLY A 220 -14.74 -9.48 -0.16
C GLY A 220 -13.93 -10.35 -1.11
N ALA A 221 -12.66 -9.96 -1.28
CA ALA A 221 -11.72 -10.57 -2.24
C ALA A 221 -11.48 -12.08 -2.03
N GLN A 222 -11.66 -12.59 -0.81
CA GLN A 222 -11.51 -14.00 -0.48
C GLN A 222 -12.57 -14.90 -1.12
N ASN A 223 -13.72 -14.36 -1.54
CA ASN A 223 -14.81 -15.14 -2.10
C ASN A 223 -14.59 -15.52 -3.58
N ASP A 224 -13.86 -14.67 -4.32
CA ASP A 224 -13.36 -15.01 -5.65
C ASP A 224 -12.00 -14.34 -5.92
N PRO A 225 -10.91 -14.87 -5.35
CA PRO A 225 -9.58 -14.31 -5.54
C PRO A 225 -9.16 -14.22 -7.00
N LYS A 226 -9.56 -15.19 -7.83
CA LYS A 226 -9.17 -15.24 -9.24
C LYS A 226 -9.74 -14.06 -10.03
N ALA A 227 -11.02 -13.72 -9.79
CA ALA A 227 -11.62 -12.55 -10.41
C ALA A 227 -10.92 -11.26 -9.99
N VAL A 228 -10.54 -11.13 -8.70
CA VAL A 228 -9.81 -9.96 -8.18
C VAL A 228 -8.41 -9.89 -8.79
N PHE A 229 -7.68 -11.00 -8.89
CA PHE A 229 -6.35 -11.03 -9.53
C PHE A 229 -6.44 -10.60 -11.00
N ALA A 230 -7.42 -11.08 -11.75
CA ALA A 230 -7.64 -10.68 -13.14
C ALA A 230 -7.97 -9.17 -13.26
N ALA A 231 -8.73 -8.62 -12.31
CA ALA A 231 -9.05 -7.19 -12.29
C ALA A 231 -7.81 -6.34 -11.97
N VAL A 232 -6.96 -6.79 -11.03
CA VAL A 232 -5.67 -6.15 -10.72
C VAL A 232 -4.72 -6.22 -11.92
N ASP A 233 -4.60 -7.36 -12.58
CA ASP A 233 -3.80 -7.52 -13.82
C ASP A 233 -4.19 -6.49 -14.88
N LYS A 234 -5.49 -6.41 -15.18
CA LYS A 234 -6.03 -5.45 -16.16
C LYS A 234 -5.73 -4.00 -15.76
N ALA A 235 -5.84 -3.67 -14.48
CA ALA A 235 -5.54 -2.34 -13.97
C ALA A 235 -4.05 -2.01 -14.09
N LEU A 236 -3.16 -2.91 -13.67
CA LEU A 236 -1.71 -2.76 -13.78
C LEU A 236 -1.29 -2.59 -15.25
N THR A 237 -1.79 -3.43 -16.14
CA THR A 237 -1.51 -3.37 -17.59
C THR A 237 -1.91 -2.00 -18.16
N ARG A 238 -3.11 -1.51 -17.85
CA ARG A 238 -3.59 -0.22 -18.31
C ARG A 238 -2.72 0.93 -17.80
N HIS A 239 -2.45 0.97 -16.50
CA HIS A 239 -1.68 2.05 -15.89
C HIS A 239 -0.20 2.03 -16.30
N LEU A 240 0.43 0.88 -16.42
CA LEU A 240 1.80 0.77 -16.93
C LEU A 240 1.89 1.29 -18.37
N ASN A 241 0.92 0.94 -19.23
CA ASN A 241 0.87 1.44 -20.61
C ASN A 241 0.62 2.96 -20.69
N GLN A 242 -0.14 3.54 -19.77
CA GLN A 242 -0.33 4.99 -19.68
C GLN A 242 0.96 5.69 -19.21
N LEU A 243 1.55 5.20 -18.11
CA LEU A 243 2.74 5.78 -17.51
C LEU A 243 3.99 5.64 -18.39
N SER A 244 4.06 4.62 -19.27
CA SER A 244 5.17 4.49 -20.23
C SER A 244 5.19 5.61 -21.28
N LYS A 245 4.13 6.37 -21.44
CA LYS A 245 4.00 7.52 -22.36
C LYS A 245 4.23 8.86 -21.66
N GLU A 246 4.31 8.87 -20.33
CA GLU A 246 4.52 10.07 -19.53
C GLU A 246 5.98 10.53 -19.65
N LYS A 247 6.17 11.81 -19.94
CA LYS A 247 7.50 12.38 -20.15
C LYS A 247 8.26 12.64 -18.85
N ASP A 248 7.54 13.06 -17.82
CA ASP A 248 8.11 13.38 -16.51
C ASP A 248 7.25 12.77 -15.38
N LEU A 249 7.64 11.57 -15.00
CA LEU A 249 6.95 10.80 -13.96
C LEU A 249 7.11 11.41 -12.55
N ALA A 250 8.22 12.08 -12.29
CA ALA A 250 8.47 12.74 -11.01
C ALA A 250 7.58 14.00 -10.89
N ALA A 251 7.53 14.83 -11.94
CA ALA A 251 6.65 16.00 -11.96
C ALA A 251 5.16 15.60 -11.90
N GLN A 252 4.73 14.56 -12.63
CA GLN A 252 3.36 14.06 -12.58
C GLN A 252 2.98 13.61 -11.17
N ARG A 253 3.87 12.89 -10.47
CA ARG A 253 3.68 12.46 -9.09
C ARG A 253 3.62 13.66 -8.14
N TYR A 254 4.55 14.60 -8.28
CA TYR A 254 4.57 15.83 -7.49
C TYR A 254 3.24 16.60 -7.61
N GLN A 255 2.77 16.85 -8.82
CA GLN A 255 1.51 17.56 -9.06
C GLN A 255 0.31 16.84 -8.44
N LYS A 256 0.26 15.51 -8.58
CA LYS A 256 -0.78 14.69 -7.96
C LYS A 256 -0.84 14.90 -6.44
N PHE A 257 0.29 14.76 -5.74
CA PHE A 257 0.30 14.89 -4.28
C PHE A 257 0.10 16.33 -3.81
N ARG A 258 0.55 17.32 -4.58
CA ARG A 258 0.30 18.75 -4.29
C ARG A 258 -1.16 19.17 -4.48
N ALA A 259 -1.89 18.48 -5.33
CA ALA A 259 -3.31 18.73 -5.54
C ALA A 259 -4.21 18.18 -4.41
N MET A 260 -3.69 17.32 -3.54
CA MET A 260 -4.43 16.81 -2.39
C MET A 260 -4.54 17.90 -1.32
N GLY A 261 -5.71 18.00 -0.68
CA GLY A 261 -5.96 18.95 0.41
C GLY A 261 -6.13 20.41 -0.02
N VAL A 262 -6.29 20.69 -1.31
CA VAL A 262 -6.69 22.01 -1.77
C VAL A 262 -8.15 22.23 -1.41
N VAL A 263 -8.42 23.15 -0.50
CA VAL A 263 -9.77 23.59 -0.15
C VAL A 263 -10.33 24.35 -1.37
N ARG A 264 -11.38 23.82 -1.99
CA ARG A 264 -12.19 24.58 -2.93
C ARG A 264 -13.18 25.39 -2.10
N GLU A 265 -13.08 26.71 -2.14
CA GLU A 265 -14.19 27.56 -1.69
C GLU A 265 -15.38 27.20 -2.57
N GLU A 266 -16.42 26.59 -2.00
CA GLU A 266 -17.72 26.52 -2.65
C GLU A 266 -18.19 27.98 -2.73
N ASN A 267 -18.15 28.58 -3.91
CA ASN A 267 -18.82 29.84 -4.14
C ASN A 267 -20.29 29.63 -3.78
N GLU A 268 -20.73 30.30 -2.74
CA GLU A 268 -22.14 30.43 -2.38
C GLU A 268 -22.89 30.85 -3.63
N ILE A 269 -23.83 29.99 -4.10
CA ILE A 269 -24.85 30.34 -5.08
C ILE A 269 -26.07 30.77 -4.31
#